data_b7f74ea35cc81b09dafb757ad4e42ea3
#
_entry.id   b7f74ea35cc81b09dafb757ad4e42ea3
#
_cell.length_a   1.000
_cell.length_b   1.000
_cell.length_c   1.000
_cell.angle_alpha   90.00
_cell.angle_beta   90.00
_cell.angle_gamma   90.00
#
_symmetry.space_group_name_H-M   'P 1'
#
loop_
_entity.id
_entity.type
_entity.pdbx_description
1 polymer ?
#
loop_
_entity_poly.entity_id
_entity_poly.type
_entity_poly.pdbx_seq_one_letter_code
_entity_poly.pdbx_strand_id
1 'polypeptide(L)'
;MLRKTPFLDGRNPPLLVHCGYHKVGTVWFARILGRVGSRYGLKVQRGMRVRGNKVTPPLPDTGIFIDPHSRAEGNTLPPFKGSHMVRDPRDMVISGYFYHKWTTERWVRMPGRMDGKDWGRSDWRGWTYHDILNSVDQEEGLAIEIHRASAGVLHRINSWDYDDPRFHEMQYRNVIADEDAAFATMFTHYGFTPKAVERSVEMAREFSFKNVTKRDVGEKSRGKSHLRSGQPGEWSQYFTGEHRKLFEEINPGLMVKLGYEISADW
;
A
#
# COMPACT_ATOMS: atom_id res chain seq x y z
N MET A 1 -31.94 18.32 2.77
CA MET A 1 -31.42 18.09 1.40
C MET A 1 -31.02 16.63 1.29
N LEU A 2 -31.74 15.82 0.51
CA LEU A 2 -31.33 14.42 0.24
C LEU A 2 -29.97 14.42 -0.42
N ARG A 3 -28.99 13.76 0.21
CA ARG A 3 -27.65 13.59 -0.39
C ARG A 3 -27.81 12.74 -1.65
N LYS A 4 -27.47 13.32 -2.83
CA LYS A 4 -27.54 12.55 -4.08
C LYS A 4 -26.53 11.40 -3.97
N THR A 5 -27.02 10.17 -4.16
CA THR A 5 -26.15 8.98 -4.23
C THR A 5 -25.15 9.16 -5.38
N PRO A 6 -23.88 8.75 -5.22
CA PRO A 6 -22.90 8.81 -6.29
C PRO A 6 -23.07 7.71 -7.33
N PHE A 7 -23.85 6.67 -7.05
CA PHE A 7 -23.92 5.45 -7.84
C PHE A 7 -24.91 5.54 -9.01
N LEU A 8 -24.56 4.85 -10.11
CA LEU A 8 -25.45 4.69 -11.28
C LEU A 8 -26.74 3.94 -10.90
N ASP A 9 -26.61 2.87 -10.11
CA ASP A 9 -27.74 2.19 -9.49
C ASP A 9 -27.96 2.74 -8.08
N GLY A 10 -28.92 3.63 -7.96
CA GLY A 10 -29.17 4.39 -6.73
C GLY A 10 -29.80 3.60 -5.58
N ARG A 11 -30.16 2.30 -5.76
CA ARG A 11 -30.98 1.57 -4.80
C ARG A 11 -30.22 0.72 -3.79
N ASN A 12 -29.07 0.15 -4.18
CA ASN A 12 -28.21 -0.66 -3.30
C ASN A 12 -26.76 -0.45 -3.67
N PRO A 13 -26.10 0.58 -3.14
CA PRO A 13 -24.68 0.77 -3.42
C PRO A 13 -23.89 -0.44 -2.89
N PRO A 14 -22.97 -1.02 -3.69
CA PRO A 14 -22.11 -2.06 -3.20
C PRO A 14 -21.20 -1.50 -2.10
N LEU A 15 -20.69 -2.37 -1.23
CA LEU A 15 -19.55 -2.01 -0.39
C LEU A 15 -18.38 -1.62 -1.31
N LEU A 16 -17.78 -0.46 -1.09
CA LEU A 16 -16.51 -0.11 -1.76
C LEU A 16 -15.34 -0.62 -0.92
N VAL A 17 -14.43 -1.34 -1.55
CA VAL A 17 -13.25 -1.91 -0.89
C VAL A 17 -11.99 -1.33 -1.52
N HIS A 18 -11.06 -0.89 -0.70
CA HIS A 18 -9.71 -0.55 -1.16
C HIS A 18 -8.69 -1.41 -0.42
N CYS A 19 -7.97 -2.22 -1.16
CA CYS A 19 -6.88 -3.06 -0.68
C CYS A 19 -5.54 -2.46 -1.07
N GLY A 20 -4.59 -2.52 -0.15
CA GLY A 20 -3.22 -2.07 -0.39
C GLY A 20 -2.27 -2.65 0.65
N TYR A 21 -1.03 -2.20 0.62
CA TYR A 21 0.02 -2.70 1.50
C TYR A 21 0.77 -1.56 2.17
N HIS A 22 1.59 -1.92 3.13
CA HIS A 22 2.53 -0.96 3.71
C HIS A 22 3.44 -0.37 2.61
N LYS A 23 3.58 0.94 2.57
CA LYS A 23 4.41 1.73 1.61
C LYS A 23 3.88 1.83 0.17
N VAL A 24 2.61 1.48 -0.08
CA VAL A 24 1.98 1.69 -1.41
C VAL A 24 1.08 2.93 -1.50
N GLY A 25 1.10 3.82 -0.51
CA GLY A 25 0.23 5.01 -0.50
C GLY A 25 -1.05 4.86 0.34
N THR A 26 -1.08 3.97 1.31
CA THR A 26 -2.26 3.67 2.16
C THR A 26 -2.85 4.90 2.87
N VAL A 27 -2.00 5.83 3.31
CA VAL A 27 -2.43 7.09 3.93
C VAL A 27 -3.06 8.02 2.90
N TRP A 28 -2.53 8.04 1.69
CA TRP A 28 -3.04 8.82 0.57
C TRP A 28 -4.46 8.39 0.21
N PHE A 29 -4.64 7.10 -0.10
CA PHE A 29 -5.96 6.54 -0.42
C PHE A 29 -6.96 6.70 0.73
N ALA A 30 -6.51 6.54 1.98
CA ALA A 30 -7.40 6.74 3.14
C ALA A 30 -7.91 8.18 3.26
N ARG A 31 -7.11 9.18 2.89
CA ARG A 31 -7.54 10.59 2.85
C ARG A 31 -8.53 10.85 1.72
N ILE A 32 -8.24 10.36 0.50
CA ILE A 32 -9.12 10.50 -0.66
C ILE A 32 -10.47 9.85 -0.38
N LEU A 33 -10.47 8.57 0.00
CA LEU A 33 -11.71 7.83 0.26
C LEU A 33 -12.46 8.36 1.48
N GLY A 34 -11.76 8.88 2.48
CA GLY A 34 -12.36 9.60 3.60
C GLY A 34 -13.09 10.87 3.16
N ARG A 35 -12.50 11.65 2.25
CA ARG A 35 -13.08 12.86 1.68
C ARG A 35 -14.32 12.55 0.83
N VAL A 36 -14.21 11.52 -0.02
CA VAL A 36 -15.32 11.01 -0.83
C VAL A 36 -16.44 10.47 0.04
N GLY A 37 -16.11 9.67 1.05
CA GLY A 37 -17.08 9.15 2.00
C GLY A 37 -17.85 10.26 2.72
N SER A 38 -17.15 11.29 3.19
CA SER A 38 -17.76 12.47 3.81
C SER A 38 -18.71 13.20 2.85
N ARG A 39 -18.30 13.36 1.58
CA ARG A 39 -19.11 14.04 0.55
C ARG A 39 -20.42 13.34 0.27
N TYR A 40 -20.40 12.01 0.20
CA TYR A 40 -21.54 11.20 -0.23
C TYR A 40 -22.28 10.53 0.94
N GLY A 41 -21.81 10.72 2.18
CA GLY A 41 -22.42 10.11 3.36
C GLY A 41 -22.13 8.61 3.48
N LEU A 42 -21.06 8.13 2.87
CA LEU A 42 -20.60 6.76 2.99
C LEU A 42 -19.71 6.63 4.24
N LYS A 43 -20.09 5.75 5.14
CA LYS A 43 -19.30 5.48 6.35
C LYS A 43 -18.01 4.77 5.97
N VAL A 44 -16.87 5.32 6.40
CA VAL A 44 -15.55 4.75 6.11
C VAL A 44 -15.05 3.96 7.31
N GLN A 45 -14.68 2.70 7.08
CA GLN A 45 -13.96 1.86 8.03
C GLN A 45 -12.56 1.59 7.52
N ARG A 46 -11.55 1.78 8.37
CA ARG A 46 -10.15 1.47 8.05
C ARG A 46 -9.65 0.32 8.91
N GLY A 47 -9.10 -0.67 8.23
CA GLY A 47 -8.53 -1.87 8.85
C GLY A 47 -9.57 -2.83 9.37
N MET A 48 -9.18 -4.10 9.48
CA MET A 48 -9.97 -5.15 10.07
C MET A 48 -9.89 -5.07 11.59
N ARG A 49 -10.98 -5.31 12.27
CA ARG A 49 -10.94 -5.49 13.72
C ARG A 49 -10.45 -6.90 14.01
N VAL A 50 -9.27 -7.00 14.64
CA VAL A 50 -8.73 -8.27 15.10
C VAL A 50 -9.01 -8.39 16.59
N ARG A 51 -9.77 -9.40 16.98
CA ARG A 51 -10.03 -9.74 18.40
C ARG A 51 -9.57 -11.19 18.62
N GLY A 52 -8.39 -11.37 19.20
CA GLY A 52 -7.73 -12.67 19.24
C GLY A 52 -7.38 -13.15 17.82
N ASN A 53 -7.74 -14.38 17.49
CA ASN A 53 -7.54 -14.96 16.14
C ASN A 53 -8.71 -14.67 15.17
N LYS A 54 -9.73 -13.89 15.59
CA LYS A 54 -10.88 -13.57 14.74
C LYS A 54 -10.65 -12.25 14.02
N VAL A 55 -10.67 -12.32 12.73
CA VAL A 55 -10.73 -11.15 11.82
C VAL A 55 -12.20 -10.83 11.59
N THR A 56 -12.62 -9.63 11.96
CA THR A 56 -14.03 -9.23 11.80
C THR A 56 -14.21 -8.52 10.46
N PRO A 57 -15.20 -8.92 9.64
CA PRO A 57 -15.53 -8.24 8.40
C PRO A 57 -15.96 -6.78 8.68
N PRO A 58 -16.08 -5.95 7.64
CA PRO A 58 -16.62 -4.61 7.77
C PRO A 58 -17.98 -4.61 8.49
N LEU A 59 -18.22 -3.54 9.26
CA LEU A 59 -19.52 -3.37 9.92
C LEU A 59 -20.63 -3.27 8.87
N PRO A 60 -21.87 -3.73 9.18
CA PRO A 60 -22.96 -3.81 8.20
C PRO A 60 -23.33 -2.47 7.54
N ASP A 61 -23.08 -1.35 8.21
CA ASP A 61 -23.36 0.00 7.73
C ASP A 61 -22.12 0.68 7.07
N THR A 62 -21.04 -0.07 6.84
CA THR A 62 -19.84 0.44 6.16
C THR A 62 -20.12 0.61 4.68
N GLY A 63 -19.94 1.82 4.16
CA GLY A 63 -20.02 2.12 2.73
C GLY A 63 -18.66 2.03 2.03
N ILE A 64 -17.56 2.31 2.73
CA ILE A 64 -16.20 2.21 2.23
C ILE A 64 -15.34 1.46 3.26
N PHE A 65 -14.73 0.37 2.83
CA PHE A 65 -13.78 -0.40 3.64
C PHE A 65 -12.37 -0.28 3.06
N ILE A 66 -11.42 0.15 3.89
CA ILE A 66 -10.00 0.27 3.51
C ILE A 66 -9.22 -0.79 4.26
N ASP A 67 -8.68 -1.76 3.53
CA ASP A 67 -7.78 -2.78 4.07
C ASP A 67 -6.31 -2.42 3.75
N PRO A 68 -5.58 -1.84 4.71
CA PRO A 68 -4.21 -1.39 4.48
C PRO A 68 -3.18 -2.53 4.37
N HIS A 69 -3.63 -3.76 4.44
CA HIS A 69 -2.76 -4.94 4.42
C HIS A 69 -3.23 -6.05 3.48
N SER A 70 -4.29 -5.82 2.70
CA SER A 70 -4.90 -6.79 1.79
C SER A 70 -5.07 -8.17 2.44
N ARG A 71 -5.74 -8.17 3.61
CA ARG A 71 -6.02 -9.39 4.40
C ARG A 71 -7.46 -9.85 4.27
N ALA A 72 -8.32 -9.02 3.70
CA ALA A 72 -9.71 -9.36 3.50
C ALA A 72 -9.83 -10.44 2.42
N GLU A 73 -10.41 -11.55 2.79
CA GLU A 73 -10.76 -12.59 1.82
C GLU A 73 -12.06 -12.19 1.13
N GLY A 74 -11.99 -11.97 -0.18
CA GLY A 74 -13.12 -11.47 -0.98
C GLY A 74 -14.40 -12.29 -0.83
N ASN A 75 -14.30 -13.58 -0.51
CA ASN A 75 -15.44 -14.46 -0.28
C ASN A 75 -16.12 -14.28 1.09
N THR A 76 -15.49 -13.57 2.02
CA THR A 76 -16.06 -13.26 3.34
C THR A 76 -16.72 -11.89 3.40
N LEU A 77 -16.60 -11.10 2.34
CA LEU A 77 -17.19 -9.77 2.25
C LEU A 77 -18.60 -9.83 1.63
N PRO A 78 -19.52 -8.91 2.01
CA PRO A 78 -20.76 -8.73 1.26
C PRO A 78 -20.45 -8.32 -0.20
N PRO A 79 -21.43 -8.32 -1.12
CA PRO A 79 -21.21 -7.87 -2.50
C PRO A 79 -20.50 -6.52 -2.54
N PHE A 80 -19.39 -6.43 -3.27
CA PHE A 80 -18.53 -5.26 -3.29
C PHE A 80 -17.97 -4.94 -4.69
N LYS A 81 -17.47 -3.72 -4.82
CA LYS A 81 -16.56 -3.28 -5.88
C LYS A 81 -15.25 -2.85 -5.21
N GLY A 82 -14.14 -3.40 -5.69
CA GLY A 82 -12.82 -3.20 -5.09
C GLY A 82 -11.85 -2.43 -5.97
N SER A 83 -10.86 -1.81 -5.34
CA SER A 83 -9.60 -1.44 -5.96
C SER A 83 -8.45 -2.03 -5.17
N HIS A 84 -7.41 -2.44 -5.85
CA HIS A 84 -6.21 -2.97 -5.25
C HIS A 84 -4.99 -2.22 -5.76
N MET A 85 -4.10 -1.83 -4.85
CA MET A 85 -2.93 -1.01 -5.16
C MET A 85 -1.66 -1.75 -4.86
N VAL A 86 -0.82 -1.92 -5.88
CA VAL A 86 0.55 -2.44 -5.74
C VAL A 86 1.57 -1.38 -6.14
N ARG A 87 2.76 -1.52 -5.61
CA ARG A 87 3.93 -0.73 -5.96
C ARG A 87 5.08 -1.68 -6.30
N ASP A 88 6.07 -1.21 -7.06
CA ASP A 88 7.31 -1.96 -7.26
C ASP A 88 7.84 -2.46 -5.91
N PRO A 89 7.94 -3.78 -5.69
CA PRO A 89 8.40 -4.36 -4.45
C PRO A 89 9.76 -3.83 -3.97
N ARG A 90 10.66 -3.54 -4.90
CA ARG A 90 11.99 -2.97 -4.62
C ARG A 90 11.88 -1.56 -4.06
N ASP A 91 11.00 -0.72 -4.63
CA ASP A 91 10.71 0.61 -4.09
C ASP A 91 10.02 0.53 -2.72
N MET A 92 9.24 -0.53 -2.47
CA MET A 92 8.64 -0.75 -1.16
C MET A 92 9.71 -1.06 -0.12
N VAL A 93 10.73 -1.86 -0.45
CA VAL A 93 11.90 -2.12 0.39
C VAL A 93 12.63 -0.81 0.70
N ILE A 94 12.97 -0.02 -0.30
CA ILE A 94 13.65 1.28 -0.08
C ILE A 94 12.81 2.20 0.82
N SER A 95 11.53 2.32 0.51
CA SER A 95 10.61 3.16 1.29
C SER A 95 10.44 2.64 2.73
N GLY A 96 10.44 1.33 2.93
CA GLY A 96 10.39 0.67 4.23
C GLY A 96 11.65 0.92 5.04
N TYR A 97 12.81 0.65 4.46
CA TYR A 97 14.11 0.86 5.10
C TYR A 97 14.26 2.26 5.70
N PHE A 98 14.08 3.30 4.88
CA PHE A 98 14.20 4.67 5.37
C PHE A 98 13.13 5.03 6.41
N TYR A 99 11.93 4.47 6.30
CA TYR A 99 10.84 4.71 7.24
C TYR A 99 11.08 4.04 8.59
N HIS A 100 11.52 2.78 8.59
CA HIS A 100 11.68 2.00 9.80
C HIS A 100 12.88 2.47 10.66
N LYS A 101 13.84 3.16 10.06
CA LYS A 101 14.95 3.81 10.80
C LYS A 101 14.52 4.94 11.75
N TRP A 102 13.29 5.48 11.60
CA TRP A 102 12.87 6.58 12.45
C TRP A 102 11.45 6.47 12.99
N THR A 103 10.60 5.61 12.43
CA THR A 103 9.19 5.51 12.86
C THR A 103 9.05 5.12 14.33
N THR A 104 7.96 5.54 14.93
CA THR A 104 7.57 5.19 16.30
C THR A 104 6.49 4.13 16.34
N GLU A 105 6.19 3.46 15.22
CA GLU A 105 5.24 2.36 15.18
C GLU A 105 5.64 1.29 16.20
N ARG A 106 4.67 0.85 16.99
CA ARG A 106 4.90 -0.07 18.12
C ARG A 106 5.68 -1.32 17.72
N TRP A 107 5.33 -1.93 16.58
CA TRP A 107 5.98 -3.18 16.15
C TRP A 107 7.47 -3.02 15.83
N VAL A 108 7.89 -1.82 15.36
CA VAL A 108 9.30 -1.51 15.06
C VAL A 108 10.10 -1.31 16.35
N ARG A 109 9.42 -0.90 17.43
CA ARG A 109 9.99 -0.59 18.74
C ARG A 109 9.79 -1.69 19.77
N MET A 110 9.24 -2.84 19.40
CA MET A 110 9.09 -3.98 20.29
C MET A 110 10.36 -4.84 20.28
N PRO A 111 11.02 -5.04 21.45
CA PRO A 111 12.16 -5.93 21.55
C PRO A 111 11.82 -7.38 21.20
N GLY A 112 12.73 -8.10 20.59
CA GLY A 112 12.63 -9.53 20.31
C GLY A 112 11.61 -9.95 19.25
N ARG A 113 10.87 -9.00 18.64
CA ARG A 113 9.90 -9.31 17.59
C ARG A 113 10.57 -9.64 16.25
N MET A 114 11.74 -9.07 16.02
CA MET A 114 12.54 -9.21 14.81
C MET A 114 14.00 -9.38 15.26
N ASP A 115 14.26 -10.40 16.07
CA ASP A 115 15.52 -10.58 16.81
C ASP A 115 16.66 -11.19 15.98
N GLY A 116 16.59 -11.13 14.66
CA GLY A 116 17.63 -11.67 13.76
C GLY A 116 17.68 -13.19 13.70
N LYS A 117 16.83 -13.90 14.42
CA LYS A 117 16.79 -15.35 14.43
C LYS A 117 16.54 -15.93 13.04
N ASP A 118 15.66 -15.30 12.28
CA ASP A 118 15.31 -15.70 10.92
C ASP A 118 16.39 -15.29 9.90
N TRP A 119 17.37 -14.47 10.32
CA TRP A 119 18.50 -13.98 9.49
C TRP A 119 19.85 -14.54 9.93
N GLY A 120 19.85 -15.56 10.82
CA GLY A 120 21.07 -16.20 11.31
C GLY A 120 21.91 -15.33 12.28
N ARG A 121 21.34 -14.25 12.81
CA ARG A 121 22.03 -13.27 13.68
C ARG A 121 21.52 -13.39 15.13
N SER A 122 22.23 -14.18 15.94
CA SER A 122 21.90 -14.38 17.36
C SER A 122 22.32 -13.21 18.27
N ASP A 123 23.24 -12.37 17.81
CA ASP A 123 23.74 -11.19 18.50
C ASP A 123 22.69 -10.07 18.61
N TRP A 124 21.63 -10.10 17.80
CA TRP A 124 20.51 -9.14 17.88
C TRP A 124 19.35 -9.61 18.75
N ARG A 125 19.53 -10.68 19.48
CA ARG A 125 18.50 -11.21 20.35
C ARG A 125 18.04 -10.17 21.39
N GLY A 126 16.74 -9.86 21.39
CA GLY A 126 16.16 -8.85 22.28
C GLY A 126 16.24 -7.41 21.77
N TRP A 127 16.88 -7.15 20.62
CA TRP A 127 16.91 -5.83 20.01
C TRP A 127 15.56 -5.46 19.38
N THR A 128 15.33 -4.17 19.21
CA THR A 128 14.21 -3.69 18.39
C THR A 128 14.60 -3.66 16.91
N TYR A 129 13.62 -3.78 16.02
CA TYR A 129 13.90 -3.64 14.58
C TYR A 129 14.53 -2.30 14.23
N HIS A 130 14.08 -1.23 14.92
CA HIS A 130 14.68 0.10 14.81
C HIS A 130 16.17 0.08 15.14
N ASP A 131 16.56 -0.55 16.25
CA ASP A 131 17.94 -0.55 16.69
C ASP A 131 18.83 -1.36 15.75
N ILE A 132 18.33 -2.50 15.26
CA ILE A 132 19.00 -3.31 14.23
C ILE A 132 19.30 -2.47 12.99
N LEU A 133 18.29 -1.81 12.40
CA LEU A 133 18.49 -1.01 11.19
C LEU A 133 19.41 0.20 11.40
N ASN A 134 19.55 0.69 12.61
CA ASN A 134 20.43 1.83 12.92
C ASN A 134 21.84 1.40 13.37
N SER A 135 22.07 0.12 13.63
CA SER A 135 23.39 -0.42 14.00
C SER A 135 24.24 -0.91 12.81
N VAL A 136 23.62 -1.04 11.65
CA VAL A 136 24.27 -1.54 10.43
C VAL A 136 24.39 -0.44 9.37
N ASP A 137 25.23 -0.66 8.37
CA ASP A 137 25.31 0.21 7.21
C ASP A 137 24.07 0.10 6.30
N GLN A 138 24.04 0.85 5.21
CA GLN A 138 22.90 0.87 4.31
C GLN A 138 22.74 -0.42 3.54
N GLU A 139 23.83 -1.06 3.14
CA GLU A 139 23.83 -2.27 2.33
C GLU A 139 23.24 -3.44 3.15
N GLU A 140 23.79 -3.69 4.33
CA GLU A 140 23.27 -4.71 5.24
C GLU A 140 21.81 -4.39 5.66
N GLY A 141 21.49 -3.13 5.95
CA GLY A 141 20.15 -2.71 6.34
C GLY A 141 19.11 -2.91 5.24
N LEU A 142 19.47 -2.76 3.97
CA LEU A 142 18.58 -3.07 2.85
C LEU A 142 18.38 -4.59 2.68
N ALA A 143 19.42 -5.40 2.85
CA ALA A 143 19.29 -6.85 2.85
C ALA A 143 18.32 -7.33 3.94
N ILE A 144 18.45 -6.79 5.15
CA ILE A 144 17.53 -7.05 6.27
C ILE A 144 16.09 -6.66 5.92
N GLU A 145 15.89 -5.49 5.28
CA GLU A 145 14.56 -5.04 4.88
C GLU A 145 13.97 -5.91 3.76
N ILE A 146 14.79 -6.45 2.83
CA ILE A 146 14.36 -7.44 1.84
C ILE A 146 13.80 -8.67 2.54
N HIS A 147 14.53 -9.29 3.46
CA HIS A 147 14.06 -10.45 4.23
C HIS A 147 12.74 -10.16 4.96
N ARG A 148 12.67 -9.03 5.69
CA ARG A 148 11.47 -8.64 6.42
C ARG A 148 10.27 -8.43 5.49
N ALA A 149 10.45 -7.74 4.38
CA ALA A 149 9.39 -7.47 3.42
C ALA A 149 8.88 -8.77 2.78
N SER A 150 9.81 -9.67 2.42
CA SER A 150 9.51 -10.97 1.79
C SER A 150 8.71 -11.89 2.70
N ALA A 151 9.09 -12.01 3.98
CA ALA A 151 8.37 -12.81 4.96
C ALA A 151 6.95 -12.29 5.27
N GLY A 152 6.61 -11.09 4.85
CA GLY A 152 5.34 -10.45 5.19
C GLY A 152 4.58 -9.90 3.99
N VAL A 153 4.88 -8.68 3.59
CA VAL A 153 4.11 -7.95 2.60
C VAL A 153 4.26 -8.51 1.20
N LEU A 154 5.48 -8.92 0.79
CA LEU A 154 5.73 -9.42 -0.55
C LEU A 154 5.12 -10.81 -0.76
N HIS A 155 5.11 -11.64 0.27
CA HIS A 155 4.39 -12.92 0.25
C HIS A 155 2.89 -12.70 -0.06
N ARG A 156 2.23 -11.72 0.57
CA ARG A 156 0.82 -11.41 0.28
C ARG A 156 0.60 -10.84 -1.10
N ILE A 157 1.51 -10.00 -1.59
CA ILE A 157 1.47 -9.51 -2.98
C ILE A 157 1.58 -10.67 -3.96
N ASN A 158 2.48 -11.62 -3.70
CA ASN A 158 2.64 -12.79 -4.55
C ASN A 158 1.42 -13.73 -4.53
N SER A 159 0.74 -13.83 -3.39
CA SER A 159 -0.44 -14.70 -3.20
C SER A 159 -1.76 -14.03 -3.62
N TRP A 160 -1.74 -12.74 -4.03
CA TRP A 160 -2.96 -12.04 -4.44
C TRP A 160 -3.52 -12.62 -5.74
N ASP A 161 -4.85 -12.74 -5.80
CA ASP A 161 -5.60 -13.09 -7.00
C ASP A 161 -5.80 -11.84 -7.87
N TYR A 162 -4.95 -11.68 -8.87
CA TYR A 162 -5.01 -10.56 -9.82
C TYR A 162 -6.12 -10.69 -10.87
N ASP A 163 -6.75 -11.86 -10.96
CA ASP A 163 -7.82 -12.16 -11.93
C ASP A 163 -9.22 -11.96 -11.34
N ASP A 164 -9.35 -11.59 -10.06
CA ASP A 164 -10.65 -11.33 -9.43
C ASP A 164 -11.31 -10.08 -10.06
N PRO A 165 -12.40 -10.24 -10.86
CA PRO A 165 -13.01 -9.14 -11.61
C PRO A 165 -13.70 -8.11 -10.72
N ARG A 166 -13.84 -8.39 -9.44
CA ARG A 166 -14.38 -7.43 -8.45
C ARG A 166 -13.41 -6.31 -8.16
N PHE A 167 -12.10 -6.51 -8.39
CA PHE A 167 -11.06 -5.53 -8.15
C PHE A 167 -10.59 -4.84 -9.42
N HIS A 168 -10.39 -3.53 -9.34
CA HIS A 168 -9.61 -2.74 -10.29
C HIS A 168 -8.17 -2.70 -9.81
N GLU A 169 -7.27 -3.34 -10.55
CA GLU A 169 -5.84 -3.38 -10.24
C GLU A 169 -5.15 -2.06 -10.60
N MET A 170 -4.40 -1.51 -9.67
CA MET A 170 -3.69 -0.24 -9.79
C MET A 170 -2.22 -0.43 -9.49
N GLN A 171 -1.36 0.04 -10.36
CA GLN A 171 0.08 0.11 -10.12
C GLN A 171 0.49 1.55 -9.77
N TYR A 172 1.24 1.72 -8.68
CA TYR A 172 1.68 3.03 -8.19
C TYR A 172 2.32 3.88 -9.29
N ARG A 173 3.20 3.29 -10.13
CA ARG A 173 3.85 4.00 -11.24
C ARG A 173 2.85 4.62 -12.23
N ASN A 174 1.77 3.90 -12.54
CA ASN A 174 0.75 4.37 -13.47
C ASN A 174 -0.13 5.45 -12.83
N VAL A 175 -0.45 5.29 -11.53
CA VAL A 175 -1.20 6.30 -10.78
C VAL A 175 -0.42 7.61 -10.68
N ILE A 176 0.88 7.56 -10.41
CA ILE A 176 1.72 8.77 -10.35
C ILE A 176 1.91 9.41 -11.74
N ALA A 177 1.91 8.63 -12.80
CA ALA A 177 2.04 9.15 -14.16
C ALA A 177 0.81 9.97 -14.58
N ASP A 178 -0.40 9.55 -14.18
CA ASP A 178 -1.66 10.27 -14.42
C ASP A 178 -2.66 9.97 -13.31
N GLU A 179 -2.60 10.77 -12.24
CA GLU A 179 -3.48 10.63 -11.07
C GLU A 179 -4.95 10.76 -11.45
N ASP A 180 -5.27 11.69 -12.34
CA ASP A 180 -6.65 12.00 -12.74
C ASP A 180 -7.29 10.83 -13.49
N ALA A 181 -6.61 10.29 -14.49
CA ALA A 181 -7.09 9.15 -15.26
C ALA A 181 -7.21 7.89 -14.38
N ALA A 182 -6.22 7.64 -13.52
CA ALA A 182 -6.23 6.51 -12.60
C ALA A 182 -7.41 6.56 -11.62
N PHE A 183 -7.65 7.71 -10.99
CA PHE A 183 -8.79 7.88 -10.08
C PHE A 183 -10.12 7.88 -10.83
N ALA A 184 -10.21 8.46 -12.03
CA ALA A 184 -11.42 8.41 -12.84
C ALA A 184 -11.81 6.96 -13.15
N THR A 185 -10.85 6.13 -13.56
CA THR A 185 -11.07 4.70 -13.83
C THR A 185 -11.52 3.96 -12.58
N MET A 186 -10.85 4.18 -11.44
CA MET A 186 -11.21 3.57 -10.16
C MET A 186 -12.64 3.92 -9.74
N PHE A 187 -13.05 5.19 -9.77
CA PHE A 187 -14.39 5.59 -9.38
C PHE A 187 -15.47 5.13 -10.38
N THR A 188 -15.12 5.01 -11.66
CA THR A 188 -15.99 4.39 -12.68
C THR A 188 -16.21 2.90 -12.38
N HIS A 189 -15.14 2.17 -12.05
CA HIS A 189 -15.23 0.77 -11.61
C HIS A 189 -16.10 0.61 -10.37
N TYR A 190 -16.05 1.54 -9.43
CA TYR A 190 -16.92 1.57 -8.27
C TYR A 190 -18.41 1.80 -8.60
N GLY A 191 -18.74 2.13 -9.85
CA GLY A 191 -20.11 2.36 -10.33
C GLY A 191 -20.61 3.78 -10.06
N PHE A 192 -19.71 4.75 -9.94
CA PHE A 192 -20.07 6.15 -9.80
C PHE A 192 -20.64 6.72 -11.11
N THR A 193 -21.60 7.65 -11.01
CA THR A 193 -22.06 8.43 -12.16
C THR A 193 -20.94 9.30 -12.71
N PRO A 194 -20.93 9.67 -14.01
CA PRO A 194 -19.90 10.54 -14.58
C PRO A 194 -19.65 11.82 -13.78
N LYS A 195 -20.71 12.46 -13.30
CA LYS A 195 -20.60 13.65 -12.45
C LYS A 195 -19.99 13.38 -11.09
N ALA A 196 -20.24 12.19 -10.51
CA ALA A 196 -19.64 11.78 -9.25
C ALA A 196 -18.16 11.40 -9.44
N VAL A 197 -17.79 10.80 -10.57
CA VAL A 197 -16.39 10.54 -10.95
C VAL A 197 -15.61 11.85 -11.02
N GLU A 198 -16.06 12.81 -11.84
CA GLU A 198 -15.42 14.13 -11.99
C GLU A 198 -15.19 14.79 -10.62
N ARG A 199 -16.25 14.83 -9.79
CA ARG A 199 -16.16 15.42 -8.45
C ARG A 199 -15.23 14.68 -7.51
N SER A 200 -15.14 13.36 -7.63
CA SER A 200 -14.25 12.54 -6.80
C SER A 200 -12.78 12.69 -7.21
N VAL A 201 -12.52 12.87 -8.51
CA VAL A 201 -11.18 13.21 -9.02
C VAL A 201 -10.73 14.59 -8.53
N GLU A 202 -11.61 15.61 -8.57
CA GLU A 202 -11.32 16.92 -7.98
C GLU A 202 -10.91 16.81 -6.49
N MET A 203 -11.64 15.98 -5.73
CA MET A 203 -11.31 15.74 -4.31
C MET A 203 -9.99 14.97 -4.15
N ALA A 204 -9.66 14.06 -5.06
CA ALA A 204 -8.39 13.33 -5.03
C ALA A 204 -7.19 14.27 -5.24
N ARG A 205 -7.30 15.25 -6.15
CA ARG A 205 -6.27 16.28 -6.40
C ARG A 205 -5.89 17.07 -5.15
N GLU A 206 -6.82 17.25 -4.19
CA GLU A 206 -6.52 17.91 -2.91
C GLU A 206 -5.36 17.20 -2.16
N PHE A 207 -5.20 15.90 -2.39
CA PHE A 207 -4.22 15.02 -1.72
C PHE A 207 -3.07 14.57 -2.61
N SER A 208 -2.92 15.11 -3.82
CA SER A 208 -1.78 14.80 -4.70
C SER A 208 -0.44 15.06 -3.99
N PHE A 209 0.62 14.35 -4.40
CA PHE A 209 1.94 14.51 -3.79
C PHE A 209 2.36 15.98 -3.75
N LYS A 210 2.21 16.70 -4.86
CA LYS A 210 2.55 18.12 -4.99
C LYS A 210 1.72 19.01 -4.03
N ASN A 211 0.41 18.76 -3.95
CA ASN A 211 -0.46 19.58 -3.10
C ASN A 211 -0.18 19.39 -1.60
N VAL A 212 0.15 18.16 -1.18
CA VAL A 212 0.42 17.85 0.24
C VAL A 212 1.82 18.25 0.67
N THR A 213 2.83 18.05 -0.20
CA THR A 213 4.23 18.25 0.17
C THR A 213 4.81 19.59 -0.27
N LYS A 214 4.16 20.26 -1.23
CA LYS A 214 4.66 21.43 -1.96
C LYS A 214 5.98 21.15 -2.69
N ARG A 215 6.22 19.89 -3.03
CA ARG A 215 7.38 19.38 -3.78
C ARG A 215 6.91 18.63 -5.01
N ASP A 216 7.73 18.62 -6.04
CA ASP A 216 7.52 17.74 -7.18
C ASP A 216 7.92 16.29 -6.85
N VAL A 217 7.32 15.33 -7.58
CA VAL A 217 7.69 13.91 -7.45
C VAL A 217 9.17 13.75 -7.78
N GLY A 218 9.92 13.03 -6.94
CA GLY A 218 11.38 12.90 -7.04
C GLY A 218 12.15 13.82 -6.08
N GLU A 219 11.60 14.94 -5.66
CA GLU A 219 12.23 15.79 -4.66
C GLU A 219 12.18 15.14 -3.27
N LYS A 220 13.35 14.79 -2.75
CA LYS A 220 13.49 14.16 -1.43
C LYS A 220 13.15 15.15 -0.29
N SER A 221 12.45 14.66 0.73
CA SER A 221 12.22 15.45 1.94
C SER A 221 13.55 15.68 2.68
N ARG A 222 13.71 16.89 3.27
CA ARG A 222 14.90 17.23 4.08
C ARG A 222 14.91 16.60 5.46
N GLY A 223 13.84 15.89 5.86
CA GLY A 223 13.70 15.30 7.18
C GLY A 223 12.85 14.04 7.20
N LYS A 224 12.51 13.58 8.41
CA LYS A 224 11.66 12.42 8.64
C LYS A 224 10.26 12.64 8.05
N SER A 225 9.92 11.94 7.00
CA SER A 225 8.63 12.09 6.30
C SER A 225 8.13 10.78 5.74
N HIS A 226 6.82 10.54 5.88
CA HIS A 226 6.13 9.46 5.19
C HIS A 226 6.14 9.64 3.66
N LEU A 227 6.20 10.89 3.20
CA LEU A 227 6.24 11.28 1.79
C LEU A 227 7.68 11.69 1.44
N ARG A 228 8.58 10.70 1.30
CA ARG A 228 10.01 10.93 1.10
C ARG A 228 10.31 11.55 -0.27
N SER A 229 10.11 10.83 -1.36
CA SER A 229 10.30 11.31 -2.74
C SER A 229 9.08 11.11 -3.63
N GLY A 230 8.28 10.07 -3.36
CA GLY A 230 7.17 9.67 -4.22
C GLY A 230 7.61 9.05 -5.56
N GLN A 231 8.91 8.98 -5.86
CA GLN A 231 9.47 8.56 -7.14
C GLN A 231 9.31 7.05 -7.37
N PRO A 232 8.69 6.61 -8.48
CA PRO A 232 8.79 5.23 -8.94
C PRO A 232 10.19 4.92 -9.49
N GLY A 233 10.68 3.68 -9.27
CA GLY A 233 11.98 3.23 -9.78
C GLY A 233 13.18 3.73 -9.01
N GLU A 234 12.98 4.34 -7.85
CA GLU A 234 14.06 4.87 -7.01
C GLU A 234 15.01 3.77 -6.50
N TRP A 235 14.54 2.53 -6.44
CA TRP A 235 15.31 1.37 -6.01
C TRP A 235 16.64 1.21 -6.77
N SER A 236 16.69 1.57 -8.05
CA SER A 236 17.88 1.46 -8.89
C SER A 236 19.09 2.27 -8.40
N GLN A 237 18.85 3.30 -7.58
CA GLN A 237 19.89 4.12 -6.95
C GLN A 237 20.49 3.47 -5.69
N TYR A 238 19.85 2.41 -5.17
CA TYR A 238 20.21 1.82 -3.87
C TYR A 238 20.56 0.34 -3.93
N PHE A 239 19.91 -0.43 -4.82
CA PHE A 239 20.17 -1.85 -4.93
C PHE A 239 21.50 -2.11 -5.64
N THR A 240 22.35 -2.86 -4.96
CA THR A 240 23.56 -3.46 -5.56
C THR A 240 23.19 -4.76 -6.31
N GLY A 241 24.17 -5.37 -7.00
CA GLY A 241 23.98 -6.69 -7.60
C GLY A 241 23.61 -7.76 -6.58
N GLU A 242 24.19 -7.70 -5.38
CA GLU A 242 23.88 -8.65 -4.30
C GLU A 242 22.44 -8.48 -3.78
N HIS A 243 21.91 -7.25 -3.68
CA HIS A 243 20.52 -7.02 -3.32
C HIS A 243 19.55 -7.58 -4.37
N ARG A 244 19.88 -7.45 -5.66
CA ARG A 244 19.06 -8.01 -6.75
C ARG A 244 19.02 -9.54 -6.68
N LYS A 245 20.17 -10.16 -6.52
CA LYS A 245 20.31 -11.59 -6.37
C LYS A 245 19.55 -12.12 -5.15
N LEU A 246 19.75 -11.51 -3.99
CA LEU A 246 19.03 -11.84 -2.76
C LEU A 246 17.51 -11.70 -2.92
N PHE A 247 17.07 -10.61 -3.56
CA PHE A 247 15.64 -10.35 -3.78
C PHE A 247 15.01 -11.44 -4.65
N GLU A 248 15.66 -11.80 -5.77
CA GLU A 248 15.16 -12.82 -6.69
C GLU A 248 15.20 -14.23 -6.08
N GLU A 249 16.24 -14.52 -5.29
CA GLU A 249 16.34 -15.79 -4.56
C GLU A 249 15.18 -16.02 -3.59
N ILE A 250 14.79 -14.96 -2.85
CA ILE A 250 13.72 -15.06 -1.84
C ILE A 250 12.33 -14.90 -2.47
N ASN A 251 12.20 -14.13 -3.55
CA ASN A 251 10.93 -13.84 -4.22
C ASN A 251 10.98 -14.21 -5.72
N PRO A 252 11.22 -15.47 -6.06
CA PRO A 252 11.47 -15.87 -7.44
C PRO A 252 10.29 -15.50 -8.36
N GLY A 253 10.60 -14.80 -9.46
CA GLY A 253 9.64 -14.42 -10.49
C GLY A 253 8.61 -13.37 -10.08
N LEU A 254 8.66 -12.81 -8.87
CA LEU A 254 7.68 -11.81 -8.40
C LEU A 254 7.66 -10.58 -9.30
N MET A 255 8.83 -10.13 -9.76
CA MET A 255 8.94 -8.92 -10.59
C MET A 255 8.32 -9.12 -11.98
N VAL A 256 8.49 -10.32 -12.53
CA VAL A 256 7.88 -10.72 -13.81
C VAL A 256 6.37 -10.85 -13.65
N LYS A 257 5.89 -11.51 -12.59
CA LYS A 257 4.46 -11.63 -12.26
C LYS A 257 3.75 -10.28 -12.21
N LEU A 258 4.41 -9.28 -11.65
CA LEU A 258 3.86 -7.93 -11.51
C LEU A 258 4.08 -7.04 -12.75
N GLY A 259 4.77 -7.54 -13.78
CA GLY A 259 5.06 -6.79 -15.01
C GLY A 259 6.05 -5.63 -14.82
N TYR A 260 6.90 -5.70 -13.80
CA TYR A 260 8.01 -4.74 -13.63
C TYR A 260 9.24 -5.17 -14.40
N GLU A 261 9.42 -6.46 -14.60
CA GLU A 261 10.52 -7.05 -15.37
C GLU A 261 10.01 -8.07 -16.39
N ILE A 262 10.80 -8.36 -17.42
CA ILE A 262 10.49 -9.33 -18.48
C ILE A 262 11.13 -10.70 -18.23
N SER A 263 12.12 -10.76 -17.36
CA SER A 263 12.84 -11.98 -16.98
C SER A 263 13.30 -11.87 -15.52
N ALA A 264 13.86 -12.94 -14.97
CA ALA A 264 14.46 -12.94 -13.64
C ALA A 264 15.87 -12.27 -13.62
N ASP A 265 16.48 -12.06 -14.78
CA ASP A 265 17.82 -11.43 -14.95
C ASP A 265 17.66 -9.91 -15.15
N TRP A 266 17.30 -9.19 -14.10
CA TRP A 266 17.08 -7.74 -14.11
C TRP A 266 18.10 -6.92 -13.33
#